data_fdc83f8893f9110660d9a8483a30680f
#
_entry.id   fdc83f8893f9110660d9a8483a30680f
#
_cell.length_a   1.000
_cell.length_b   1.000
_cell.length_c   1.000
_cell.angle_alpha   90.00
_cell.angle_beta   90.00
_cell.angle_gamma   90.00
#
_symmetry.space_group_name_H-M   'P 1'
#
loop_
_entity.id
_entity.type
_entity.pdbx_description
1 polymer ?
#
loop_
_entity_poly.entity_id
_entity_poly.type
_entity_poly.pdbx_seq_one_letter_code
_entity_poly.pdbx_strand_id
1 'polypeptide(L)'
;KLLGGPFRDEIPLYSHCGGGDFLSKEEWKARAHDMKEDPHGFKAYKIDIHHALRSHMQQTIPSIGVQEARDVRRAYAMAREALGDDIDIIVHCHAELDLPSAVKVARAVEPIDPLFLEDPIAPAYSEAWRALRQTTRLPLMTGENLALTEGVLPFLQHQAVDCLQPDLINCGGITGAKRIADLADVYQI
;
A
#
# COMPACT_ATOMS: atom_id res chain seq x y z
N LYS A 1 26.12 0.53 13.71
CA LYS A 1 27.31 -0.28 13.28
C LYS A 1 26.91 -1.69 12.80
N LEU A 2 25.97 -2.38 13.49
CA LEU A 2 25.54 -3.74 13.10
C LEU A 2 24.91 -3.84 11.71
N LEU A 3 24.25 -2.76 11.25
CA LEU A 3 23.55 -2.70 9.99
C LEU A 3 24.26 -1.82 8.93
N GLY A 4 25.49 -1.43 9.16
CA GLY A 4 26.29 -0.62 8.23
C GLY A 4 26.39 0.86 8.58
N GLY A 5 25.70 1.33 9.61
CA GLY A 5 25.71 2.72 10.07
C GLY A 5 24.45 3.50 9.68
N PRO A 6 24.33 4.78 10.05
CA PRO A 6 23.20 5.60 9.71
C PRO A 6 23.27 6.06 8.26
N PHE A 7 22.21 5.84 7.49
CA PHE A 7 22.05 6.36 6.14
C PHE A 7 21.20 7.64 6.12
N ARG A 8 20.45 7.89 7.21
CA ARG A 8 19.62 9.07 7.41
C ARG A 8 19.43 9.32 8.91
N ASP A 9 19.14 10.56 9.29
CA ASP A 9 18.92 10.95 10.67
C ASP A 9 17.45 10.84 11.08
N GLU A 10 16.52 10.88 10.11
CA GLU A 10 15.09 10.77 10.32
C GLU A 10 14.48 9.72 9.40
N ILE A 11 13.45 9.03 9.90
CA ILE A 11 12.66 8.06 9.13
C ILE A 11 11.22 8.58 9.07
N PRO A 12 10.69 8.86 7.86
CA PRO A 12 9.29 9.23 7.73
C PRO A 12 8.40 8.06 8.14
N LEU A 13 7.35 8.39 8.90
CA LEU A 13 6.37 7.43 9.39
C LEU A 13 5.04 7.60 8.67
N TYR A 14 4.30 6.52 8.51
CA TYR A 14 2.89 6.57 8.15
C TYR A 14 2.03 6.05 9.31
N SER A 15 0.79 6.54 9.38
CA SER A 15 -0.25 6.00 10.25
C SER A 15 -1.19 5.12 9.45
N HIS A 16 -1.88 4.20 10.14
CA HIS A 16 -2.88 3.32 9.53
C HIS A 16 -4.29 3.78 9.91
N CYS A 17 -5.16 3.89 8.91
CA CYS A 17 -6.54 4.30 9.10
C CYS A 17 -7.36 3.17 9.73
N GLY A 18 -7.95 3.43 10.89
CA GLY A 18 -8.92 2.51 11.50
C GLY A 18 -10.26 2.44 10.74
N GLY A 19 -11.14 1.54 11.15
CA GLY A 19 -12.47 1.36 10.58
C GLY A 19 -13.39 2.58 10.71
N GLY A 20 -14.52 2.59 9.99
CA GLY A 20 -15.55 3.63 10.01
C GLY A 20 -16.27 3.78 8.69
N ASP A 21 -17.07 4.82 8.53
CA ASP A 21 -17.79 5.11 7.27
C ASP A 21 -16.91 5.94 6.33
N PHE A 22 -16.26 5.27 5.40
CA PHE A 22 -15.39 5.88 4.40
C PHE A 22 -16.14 6.69 3.33
N LEU A 23 -17.47 6.65 3.34
CA LEU A 23 -18.31 7.49 2.49
C LEU A 23 -18.88 8.72 3.23
N SER A 24 -18.44 8.97 4.48
CA SER A 24 -18.79 10.13 5.28
C SER A 24 -17.70 11.21 5.22
N LYS A 25 -18.08 12.40 4.77
CA LYS A 25 -17.17 13.58 4.76
C LYS A 25 -16.81 14.03 6.18
N GLU A 26 -17.73 13.90 7.11
CA GLU A 26 -17.53 14.28 8.51
C GLU A 26 -16.49 13.41 9.18
N GLU A 27 -16.53 12.10 8.93
CA GLU A 27 -15.51 11.17 9.42
C GLU A 27 -14.14 11.47 8.81
N TRP A 28 -14.06 11.77 7.52
CA TRP A 28 -12.78 12.12 6.90
C TRP A 28 -12.19 13.41 7.47
N LYS A 29 -13.02 14.42 7.78
CA LYS A 29 -12.54 15.64 8.44
C LYS A 29 -11.97 15.35 9.84
N ALA A 30 -12.66 14.53 10.63
CA ALA A 30 -12.19 14.14 11.96
C ALA A 30 -10.85 13.38 11.88
N ARG A 31 -10.75 12.38 10.99
CA ARG A 31 -9.51 11.61 10.77
C ARG A 31 -8.35 12.49 10.32
N ALA A 32 -8.62 13.40 9.39
CA ALA A 32 -7.61 14.34 8.90
C ALA A 32 -7.13 15.29 10.01
N HIS A 33 -8.03 15.72 10.88
CA HIS A 33 -7.68 16.50 12.05
C HIS A 33 -6.77 15.70 12.99
N ASP A 34 -7.19 14.52 13.41
CA ASP A 34 -6.44 13.65 14.31
C ASP A 34 -5.05 13.32 13.74
N MET A 35 -4.98 13.06 12.44
CA MET A 35 -3.73 12.77 11.74
C MET A 35 -2.76 13.96 11.75
N LYS A 36 -3.27 15.18 11.54
CA LYS A 36 -2.46 16.41 11.49
C LYS A 36 -2.00 16.89 12.87
N GLU A 37 -2.78 16.60 13.90
CA GLU A 37 -2.47 16.96 15.28
C GLU A 37 -1.65 15.87 16.00
N ASP A 38 -1.40 14.72 15.35
CA ASP A 38 -0.64 13.63 15.96
C ASP A 38 0.81 14.07 16.22
N PRO A 39 1.32 13.93 17.45
CA PRO A 39 2.65 14.42 17.83
C PRO A 39 3.80 13.67 17.15
N HIS A 40 3.55 12.50 16.54
CA HIS A 40 4.56 11.76 15.79
C HIS A 40 4.83 12.35 14.41
N GLY A 41 3.99 13.26 13.93
CA GLY A 41 4.21 13.98 12.67
C GLY A 41 4.20 13.06 11.44
N PHE A 42 3.23 12.17 11.37
CA PHE A 42 3.06 11.26 10.23
C PHE A 42 3.00 12.01 8.90
N LYS A 43 3.62 11.44 7.87
CA LYS A 43 3.68 12.01 6.52
C LYS A 43 2.83 11.27 5.51
N ALA A 44 2.37 10.07 5.84
CA ALA A 44 1.49 9.29 5.00
C ALA A 44 0.41 8.59 5.82
N TYR A 45 -0.73 8.31 5.18
CA TYR A 45 -1.87 7.64 5.78
C TYR A 45 -2.22 6.40 4.96
N LYS A 46 -2.08 5.22 5.56
CA LYS A 46 -2.44 3.95 4.93
C LYS A 46 -3.91 3.67 5.15
N ILE A 47 -4.63 3.45 4.06
CA ILE A 47 -6.09 3.32 4.03
C ILE A 47 -6.47 2.02 3.35
N ASP A 48 -7.23 1.16 4.05
CA ASP A 48 -7.66 -0.13 3.52
C ASP A 48 -8.88 0.03 2.60
N ILE A 49 -8.85 -0.62 1.44
CA ILE A 49 -9.98 -0.59 0.49
C ILE A 49 -11.24 -1.26 1.03
N HIS A 50 -11.12 -2.19 1.98
CA HIS A 50 -12.24 -2.93 2.57
C HIS A 50 -13.34 -2.02 3.08
N HIS A 51 -12.97 -0.93 3.71
CA HIS A 51 -13.93 0.02 4.27
C HIS A 51 -14.76 0.72 3.20
N ALA A 52 -14.17 0.95 2.02
CA ALA A 52 -14.91 1.49 0.87
C ALA A 52 -15.77 0.42 0.17
N LEU A 53 -15.35 -0.84 0.22
CA LEU A 53 -16.05 -1.96 -0.42
C LEU A 53 -17.16 -2.56 0.42
N ARG A 54 -17.33 -2.12 1.67
CA ARG A 54 -18.27 -2.69 2.65
C ARG A 54 -18.11 -4.20 2.86
N SER A 55 -16.98 -4.76 2.48
CA SER A 55 -16.63 -6.14 2.68
C SER A 55 -16.00 -6.34 4.06
N HIS A 56 -16.20 -7.51 4.64
CA HIS A 56 -15.52 -7.86 5.88
C HIS A 56 -14.06 -8.18 5.60
N MET A 57 -13.16 -7.69 6.45
CA MET A 57 -11.76 -8.09 6.46
C MET A 57 -11.66 -9.62 6.47
N GLN A 58 -10.78 -10.18 5.67
CA GLN A 58 -10.51 -11.63 5.51
C GLN A 58 -11.41 -12.39 4.52
N GLN A 59 -12.17 -11.75 3.67
CA GLN A 59 -12.84 -12.44 2.57
C GLN A 59 -12.16 -12.07 1.26
N THR A 60 -11.75 -13.08 0.51
CA THR A 60 -11.29 -12.88 -0.88
C THR A 60 -12.38 -12.14 -1.65
N ILE A 61 -12.04 -11.01 -2.23
CA ILE A 61 -12.97 -10.25 -3.06
C ILE A 61 -12.92 -10.84 -4.47
N PRO A 62 -13.91 -11.66 -4.87
CA PRO A 62 -13.81 -12.42 -6.11
C PRO A 62 -13.84 -11.53 -7.35
N SER A 63 -14.50 -10.39 -7.28
CA SER A 63 -14.44 -9.38 -8.35
C SER A 63 -15.05 -8.06 -7.89
N ILE A 64 -14.48 -6.94 -8.34
CA ILE A 64 -15.03 -5.61 -8.10
C ILE A 64 -15.96 -5.21 -9.24
N GLY A 65 -17.22 -4.92 -8.88
CA GLY A 65 -18.24 -4.39 -9.78
C GLY A 65 -18.08 -2.89 -10.06
N VAL A 66 -18.96 -2.37 -10.92
CA VAL A 66 -18.94 -0.94 -11.27
C VAL A 66 -19.27 -0.05 -10.07
N GLN A 67 -20.23 -0.48 -9.23
CA GLN A 67 -20.62 0.31 -8.05
C GLN A 67 -19.50 0.36 -7.01
N GLU A 68 -18.87 -0.77 -6.72
CA GLU A 68 -17.75 -0.84 -5.78
C GLU A 68 -16.56 0.01 -6.24
N ALA A 69 -16.23 -0.02 -7.53
CA ALA A 69 -15.18 0.85 -8.07
C ALA A 69 -15.53 2.35 -7.94
N ARG A 70 -16.81 2.72 -8.03
CA ARG A 70 -17.28 4.09 -7.77
C ARG A 70 -17.18 4.46 -6.29
N ASP A 71 -17.53 3.52 -5.40
CA ASP A 71 -17.45 3.74 -3.95
C ASP A 71 -15.99 3.90 -3.51
N VAL A 72 -15.07 3.08 -4.03
CA VAL A 72 -13.62 3.25 -3.84
C VAL A 72 -13.17 4.63 -4.31
N ARG A 73 -13.49 5.01 -5.54
CA ARG A 73 -13.12 6.33 -6.07
C ARG A 73 -13.64 7.46 -5.18
N ARG A 74 -14.89 7.39 -4.75
CA ARG A 74 -15.52 8.41 -3.91
C ARG A 74 -14.87 8.50 -2.53
N ALA A 75 -14.62 7.36 -1.88
CA ALA A 75 -13.99 7.30 -0.56
C ALA A 75 -12.60 7.94 -0.58
N TYR A 76 -11.76 7.55 -1.53
CA TYR A 76 -10.40 8.07 -1.65
C TYR A 76 -10.35 9.54 -2.11
N ALA A 77 -11.30 9.98 -2.92
CA ALA A 77 -11.43 11.41 -3.24
C ALA A 77 -11.76 12.25 -2.01
N MET A 78 -12.66 11.76 -1.13
CA MET A 78 -12.97 12.44 0.13
C MET A 78 -11.79 12.40 1.11
N ALA A 79 -11.03 11.31 1.14
CA ALA A 79 -9.80 11.22 1.92
C ALA A 79 -8.78 12.29 1.47
N ARG A 80 -8.53 12.39 0.18
CA ARG A 80 -7.60 13.40 -0.38
C ARG A 80 -8.08 14.82 -0.12
N GLU A 81 -9.39 15.10 -0.30
CA GLU A 81 -10.00 16.41 0.00
C GLU A 81 -9.77 16.81 1.47
N ALA A 82 -9.87 15.88 2.41
CA ALA A 82 -9.72 16.15 3.84
C ALA A 82 -8.25 16.23 4.29
N LEU A 83 -7.40 15.31 3.83
CA LEU A 83 -5.97 15.25 4.18
C LEU A 83 -5.18 16.39 3.54
N GLY A 84 -5.61 16.85 2.35
CA GLY A 84 -4.86 17.82 1.55
C GLY A 84 -3.65 17.17 0.85
N ASP A 85 -2.77 17.99 0.30
CA ASP A 85 -1.60 17.53 -0.46
C ASP A 85 -0.36 17.31 0.42
N ASP A 86 -0.43 17.69 1.69
CA ASP A 86 0.69 17.56 2.64
C ASP A 86 0.85 16.15 3.24
N ILE A 87 -0.18 15.32 3.09
CA ILE A 87 -0.22 13.95 3.61
C ILE A 87 -0.38 12.98 2.45
N ASP A 88 0.59 12.11 2.27
CA ASP A 88 0.52 11.05 1.28
C ASP A 88 -0.53 10.00 1.62
N ILE A 89 -1.07 9.32 0.60
CA ILE A 89 -2.03 8.23 0.78
C ILE A 89 -1.42 6.94 0.26
N ILE A 90 -1.45 5.90 1.10
CA ILE A 90 -1.15 4.52 0.71
C ILE A 90 -2.48 3.77 0.59
N VAL A 91 -2.75 3.21 -0.58
CA VAL A 91 -3.95 2.41 -0.84
C VAL A 91 -3.63 0.95 -0.59
N HIS A 92 -4.19 0.36 0.47
CA HIS A 92 -3.88 -1.00 0.88
C HIS A 92 -5.00 -1.99 0.52
N CYS A 93 -4.64 -3.08 -0.16
CA CYS A 93 -5.58 -4.06 -0.72
C CYS A 93 -5.52 -5.44 -0.06
N HIS A 94 -4.62 -5.68 0.90
CA HIS A 94 -4.47 -6.95 1.64
C HIS A 94 -4.27 -8.20 0.77
N ALA A 95 -3.77 -8.06 -0.44
CA ALA A 95 -3.55 -9.18 -1.37
C ALA A 95 -4.82 -9.97 -1.77
N GLU A 96 -5.98 -9.34 -1.72
CA GLU A 96 -7.28 -10.02 -1.85
C GLU A 96 -7.93 -9.90 -3.24
N LEU A 97 -7.41 -9.04 -4.11
CA LEU A 97 -8.02 -8.82 -5.42
C LEU A 97 -7.52 -9.81 -6.47
N ASP A 98 -8.38 -10.12 -7.42
CA ASP A 98 -7.93 -10.66 -8.70
C ASP A 98 -7.33 -9.55 -9.59
N LEU A 99 -6.60 -9.92 -10.64
CA LEU A 99 -5.96 -8.95 -11.52
C LEU A 99 -6.95 -7.95 -12.16
N PRO A 100 -8.12 -8.36 -12.70
CA PRO A 100 -9.11 -7.43 -13.23
C PRO A 100 -9.62 -6.42 -12.19
N SER A 101 -9.80 -6.85 -10.94
CA SER A 101 -10.24 -5.99 -9.83
C SER A 101 -9.15 -5.03 -9.39
N ALA A 102 -7.91 -5.50 -9.29
CA ALA A 102 -6.75 -4.65 -8.99
C ALA A 102 -6.59 -3.53 -10.03
N VAL A 103 -6.79 -3.83 -11.32
CA VAL A 103 -6.78 -2.83 -12.41
C VAL A 103 -7.92 -1.81 -12.24
N LYS A 104 -9.12 -2.25 -11.82
CA LYS A 104 -10.25 -1.34 -11.56
C LYS A 104 -9.97 -0.43 -10.37
N VAL A 105 -9.41 -0.97 -9.27
CA VAL A 105 -9.02 -0.19 -8.10
C VAL A 105 -7.93 0.82 -8.49
N ALA A 106 -6.87 0.39 -9.17
CA ALA A 106 -5.81 1.28 -9.63
C ALA A 106 -6.37 2.49 -10.40
N ARG A 107 -7.27 2.24 -11.38
CA ARG A 107 -7.94 3.31 -12.14
C ARG A 107 -8.86 4.18 -11.28
N ALA A 108 -9.48 3.61 -10.25
CA ALA A 108 -10.37 4.36 -9.36
C ALA A 108 -9.61 5.33 -8.48
N VAL A 109 -8.41 4.95 -8.02
CA VAL A 109 -7.58 5.75 -7.11
C VAL A 109 -6.51 6.59 -7.82
N GLU A 110 -6.23 6.36 -9.09
CA GLU A 110 -5.25 7.14 -9.87
C GLU A 110 -5.46 8.68 -9.76
N PRO A 111 -6.70 9.21 -9.77
CA PRO A 111 -6.90 10.67 -9.67
C PRO A 111 -6.49 11.32 -8.35
N ILE A 112 -6.28 10.54 -7.29
CA ILE A 112 -5.83 11.08 -5.99
C ILE A 112 -4.32 11.00 -5.80
N ASP A 113 -3.59 10.55 -6.81
CA ASP A 113 -2.14 10.43 -6.84
C ASP A 113 -1.59 9.76 -5.56
N PRO A 114 -1.90 8.47 -5.31
CA PRO A 114 -1.46 7.80 -4.10
C PRO A 114 0.05 7.55 -4.14
N LEU A 115 0.69 7.58 -2.97
CA LEU A 115 2.12 7.24 -2.83
C LEU A 115 2.39 5.82 -3.30
N PHE A 116 1.54 4.87 -2.87
CA PHE A 116 1.62 3.46 -3.28
C PHE A 116 0.24 2.81 -3.38
N LEU A 117 0.14 1.82 -4.27
CA LEU A 117 -0.88 0.78 -4.26
C LEU A 117 -0.24 -0.47 -3.65
N GLU A 118 -0.59 -0.77 -2.40
CA GLU A 118 0.01 -1.83 -1.59
C GLU A 118 -0.80 -3.12 -1.69
N ASP A 119 -0.10 -4.22 -1.90
CA ASP A 119 -0.61 -5.60 -1.95
C ASP A 119 -1.92 -5.75 -2.73
N PRO A 120 -1.98 -5.29 -3.99
CA PRO A 120 -3.22 -5.33 -4.76
C PRO A 120 -3.70 -6.74 -5.10
N ILE A 121 -2.79 -7.70 -5.28
CA ILE A 121 -3.08 -9.09 -5.66
C ILE A 121 -2.27 -10.06 -4.78
N ALA A 122 -2.54 -11.37 -4.92
CA ALA A 122 -1.89 -12.42 -4.13
C ALA A 122 -0.38 -12.21 -3.93
N PRO A 123 0.15 -12.44 -2.71
CA PRO A 123 1.49 -12.00 -2.33
C PRO A 123 2.63 -12.77 -3.02
N ALA A 124 2.38 -14.01 -3.48
CA ALA A 124 3.38 -14.73 -4.24
C ALA A 124 3.55 -14.13 -5.64
N TYR A 125 4.79 -13.97 -6.09
CA TYR A 125 5.04 -13.50 -7.44
C TYR A 125 4.37 -14.40 -8.50
N SER A 126 3.75 -13.73 -9.46
CA SER A 126 3.18 -14.36 -10.65
C SER A 126 3.20 -13.37 -11.81
N GLU A 127 2.96 -13.84 -13.03
CA GLU A 127 2.83 -12.97 -14.21
C GLU A 127 1.70 -11.93 -14.08
N ALA A 128 0.76 -12.11 -13.15
CA ALA A 128 -0.26 -11.13 -12.85
C ALA A 128 0.34 -9.81 -12.28
N TRP A 129 1.41 -9.89 -11.48
CA TRP A 129 2.13 -8.71 -10.99
C TRP A 129 2.73 -7.91 -12.14
N ARG A 130 3.36 -8.61 -13.08
CA ARG A 130 3.94 -7.98 -14.28
C ARG A 130 2.86 -7.36 -15.17
N ALA A 131 1.74 -8.05 -15.37
CA ALA A 131 0.60 -7.53 -16.12
C ALA A 131 -0.01 -6.29 -15.45
N LEU A 132 -0.15 -6.31 -14.12
CA LEU A 132 -0.62 -5.14 -13.36
C LEU A 132 0.35 -3.96 -13.54
N ARG A 133 1.66 -4.18 -13.37
CA ARG A 133 2.69 -3.16 -13.57
C ARG A 133 2.64 -2.50 -14.94
N GLN A 134 2.33 -3.26 -15.98
CA GLN A 134 2.18 -2.75 -17.36
C GLN A 134 0.87 -1.97 -17.59
N THR A 135 -0.11 -2.14 -16.71
CA THR A 135 -1.45 -1.59 -16.88
C THR A 135 -1.67 -0.30 -16.08
N THR A 136 -0.91 -0.11 -14.99
CA THR A 136 -1.02 1.07 -14.13
C THR A 136 0.27 1.88 -14.11
N ARG A 137 0.13 3.20 -13.88
CA ARG A 137 1.26 4.10 -13.62
C ARG A 137 1.50 4.31 -12.12
N LEU A 138 0.60 3.80 -11.28
CA LEU A 138 0.75 3.93 -9.83
C LEU A 138 1.96 3.16 -9.35
N PRO A 139 2.73 3.71 -8.41
CA PRO A 139 3.78 2.98 -7.73
C PRO A 139 3.19 1.77 -6.99
N LEU A 140 3.75 0.59 -7.21
CA LEU A 140 3.32 -0.66 -6.59
C LEU A 140 4.22 -1.01 -5.40
N MET A 141 3.61 -1.45 -4.31
CA MET A 141 4.30 -1.89 -3.10
C MET A 141 3.79 -3.27 -2.67
N THR A 142 4.70 -4.10 -2.14
CA THR A 142 4.39 -5.39 -1.52
C THR A 142 5.45 -5.76 -0.49
N GLY A 143 5.20 -6.76 0.32
CA GLY A 143 6.25 -7.29 1.20
C GLY A 143 5.78 -7.82 2.53
N GLU A 144 4.68 -7.36 3.11
CA GLU A 144 4.24 -7.75 4.46
C GLU A 144 4.06 -9.28 4.61
N ASN A 145 3.66 -9.94 3.54
CA ASN A 145 3.43 -11.39 3.49
C ASN A 145 4.61 -12.18 2.87
N LEU A 146 5.71 -11.52 2.53
CA LEU A 146 6.86 -12.18 1.91
C LEU A 146 7.89 -12.61 2.96
N ALA A 147 8.33 -13.86 2.83
CA ALA A 147 9.35 -14.41 3.69
C ALA A 147 10.71 -14.43 2.98
N LEU A 148 11.75 -14.05 3.72
CA LEU A 148 13.16 -14.15 3.31
C LEU A 148 13.47 -13.49 1.95
N THR A 149 14.68 -13.63 1.47
CA THR A 149 15.14 -13.10 0.18
C THR A 149 14.52 -13.82 -1.02
N GLU A 150 14.22 -15.09 -0.87
CA GLU A 150 13.62 -15.95 -1.90
C GLU A 150 12.21 -15.46 -2.28
N GLY A 151 11.45 -14.96 -1.32
CA GLY A 151 10.09 -14.42 -1.57
C GLY A 151 10.10 -13.12 -2.36
N VAL A 152 11.11 -12.27 -2.13
CA VAL A 152 11.19 -10.95 -2.78
C VAL A 152 11.95 -10.97 -4.11
N LEU A 153 12.90 -11.90 -4.29
CA LEU A 153 13.78 -11.92 -5.45
C LEU A 153 13.04 -11.89 -6.81
N PRO A 154 11.95 -12.64 -7.04
CA PRO A 154 11.24 -12.57 -8.32
C PRO A 154 10.65 -11.19 -8.61
N PHE A 155 10.16 -10.47 -7.59
CA PHE A 155 9.67 -9.09 -7.77
C PHE A 155 10.77 -8.15 -8.23
N LEU A 156 11.96 -8.26 -7.66
CA LEU A 156 13.13 -7.47 -8.02
C LEU A 156 13.60 -7.79 -9.44
N GLN A 157 13.78 -9.08 -9.77
CA GLN A 157 14.25 -9.53 -11.08
C GLN A 157 13.34 -9.05 -12.24
N HIS A 158 12.04 -8.96 -11.99
CA HIS A 158 11.05 -8.54 -12.98
C HIS A 158 10.63 -7.07 -12.85
N GLN A 159 11.24 -6.32 -11.92
CA GLN A 159 10.86 -4.94 -11.60
C GLN A 159 9.34 -4.78 -11.49
N ALA A 160 8.71 -5.72 -10.76
CA ALA A 160 7.27 -5.81 -10.68
C ALA A 160 6.65 -4.86 -9.65
N VAL A 161 7.49 -4.28 -8.78
CA VAL A 161 7.10 -3.30 -7.75
C VAL A 161 8.12 -2.16 -7.68
N ASP A 162 7.73 -1.06 -7.06
CA ASP A 162 8.56 0.13 -6.86
C ASP A 162 9.06 0.24 -5.42
N CYS A 163 8.45 -0.51 -4.50
CA CYS A 163 8.80 -0.51 -3.09
C CYS A 163 8.57 -1.89 -2.47
N LEU A 164 9.44 -2.26 -1.54
CA LEU A 164 9.27 -3.43 -0.68
C LEU A 164 9.04 -2.98 0.76
N GLN A 165 8.02 -3.55 1.40
CA GLN A 165 7.67 -3.31 2.80
C GLN A 165 7.68 -4.63 3.58
N PRO A 166 8.87 -5.20 3.88
CA PRO A 166 8.94 -6.46 4.59
C PRO A 166 8.53 -6.30 6.06
N ASP A 167 7.71 -7.21 6.55
CA ASP A 167 7.43 -7.36 7.98
C ASP A 167 8.62 -8.03 8.66
N LEU A 168 9.16 -7.41 9.73
CA LEU A 168 10.34 -7.92 10.43
C LEU A 168 10.14 -9.31 11.04
N ILE A 169 8.90 -9.69 11.36
CA ILE A 169 8.61 -11.03 11.91
C ILE A 169 8.68 -12.07 10.79
N ASN A 170 8.08 -11.76 9.65
CA ASN A 170 7.94 -12.68 8.52
C ASN A 170 9.22 -12.82 7.69
N CYS A 171 9.98 -11.73 7.54
CA CYS A 171 11.15 -11.69 6.66
C CYS A 171 12.45 -12.29 7.27
N GLY A 172 12.39 -12.86 8.48
CA GLY A 172 13.56 -13.43 9.15
C GLY A 172 14.29 -12.46 10.09
N GLY A 173 13.53 -11.55 10.71
CA GLY A 173 14.03 -10.57 11.67
C GLY A 173 14.92 -9.50 11.03
N ILE A 174 15.67 -8.79 11.86
CA ILE A 174 16.57 -7.71 11.42
C ILE A 174 17.59 -8.21 10.37
N THR A 175 18.09 -9.42 10.50
CA THR A 175 19.04 -10.00 9.54
C THR A 175 18.39 -10.22 8.17
N GLY A 176 17.18 -10.76 8.15
CA GLY A 176 16.42 -10.97 6.92
C GLY A 176 16.07 -9.64 6.25
N ALA A 177 15.56 -8.68 7.01
CA ALA A 177 15.25 -7.34 6.50
C ALA A 177 16.49 -6.64 5.90
N LYS A 178 17.65 -6.74 6.57
CA LYS A 178 18.90 -6.17 6.04
C LYS A 178 19.30 -6.82 4.71
N ARG A 179 19.19 -8.15 4.59
CA ARG A 179 19.49 -8.86 3.34
C ARG A 179 18.54 -8.47 2.21
N ILE A 180 17.25 -8.31 2.52
CA ILE A 180 16.25 -7.84 1.57
C ILE A 180 16.59 -6.41 1.11
N ALA A 181 16.92 -5.52 2.04
CA ALA A 181 17.30 -4.14 1.72
C ALA A 181 18.55 -4.06 0.85
N ASP A 182 19.61 -4.83 1.17
CA ASP A 182 20.83 -4.87 0.37
C ASP A 182 20.58 -5.41 -1.05
N LEU A 183 19.68 -6.39 -1.16
CA LEU A 183 19.30 -6.94 -2.45
C LEU A 183 18.47 -5.94 -3.26
N ALA A 184 17.49 -5.28 -2.62
CA ALA A 184 16.64 -4.26 -3.24
C ALA A 184 17.47 -3.09 -3.78
N ASP A 185 18.48 -2.63 -3.02
CA ASP A 185 19.40 -1.56 -3.43
C ASP A 185 20.12 -1.89 -4.75
N VAL A 186 20.55 -3.14 -4.95
CA VAL A 186 21.16 -3.60 -6.22
C VAL A 186 20.20 -3.45 -7.40
N TYR A 187 18.90 -3.63 -7.18
CA TYR A 187 17.85 -3.48 -8.19
C TYR A 187 17.24 -2.08 -8.26
N GLN A 188 17.71 -1.16 -7.42
CA GLN A 188 17.23 0.23 -7.32
C GLN A 188 15.73 0.33 -6.95
N ILE A 189 15.29 -0.55 -6.04
CA ILE A 189 13.95 -0.60 -5.47
C ILE A 189 14.01 -0.30 -3.97
#